data_7600d9f41dfa128362b884c2efe6a93a
#
_entry.id   7600d9f41dfa128362b884c2efe6a93a
#
_cell.length_a   1.000
_cell.length_b   1.000
_cell.length_c   1.000
_cell.angle_alpha   90.00
_cell.angle_beta   90.00
_cell.angle_gamma   90.00
#
_symmetry.space_group_name_H-M   'P 1'
#
loop_
_entity.id
_entity.type
_entity.pdbx_description
1 polymer ?
#
loop_
_entity_poly.entity_id
_entity_poly.type
_entity_poly.pdbx_seq_one_letter_code
_entity_poly.pdbx_strand_id
1 'polypeptide(L)'
;MSVIAPYDALLLDLDGTVWAGGGAIPYAVENINACAASQCAVAYVTNNASKGPDEVAGKLQAIGLEANPADVLTSAQAAVVLAQRHAQPGANVLVVGADSFKELVRDAGFVVVDSADDNPAVVLHGHNPDTGWRQLSEAALAIRKGAVYLASNLDSTLPAERGFMVGNGSMVAAVTNATGVVPEAAGKPGRAMFDLAQEKLGVHKPLVVGDRLDTDIAGGVAAGMDTLHVLTGVSGPRALISAQMEQRPTFIAEDLRVLNSCAGDFSSLAPAAQGGFTAEVEQQTADGVVIVLDGGNADATWLQALRTVLSVAWSLEGAPTIIDVRSASPVAGTAIKAWW
;
A
#
# COMPACT_ATOMS: atom_id res chain seq x y z
N MET A 1 -17.66 -15.73 14.68
CA MET A 1 -16.18 -15.63 14.69
C MET A 1 -15.83 -14.33 14.01
N SER A 2 -14.82 -13.60 14.51
CA SER A 2 -14.35 -12.36 13.86
C SER A 2 -13.81 -12.65 12.46
N VAL A 3 -13.91 -11.68 11.56
CA VAL A 3 -13.36 -11.70 10.19
C VAL A 3 -11.85 -11.99 10.19
N ILE A 4 -11.13 -11.58 11.24
CA ILE A 4 -9.69 -11.82 11.37
C ILE A 4 -9.33 -13.19 11.95
N ALA A 5 -10.30 -14.01 12.40
CA ALA A 5 -10.01 -15.27 13.08
C ALA A 5 -9.10 -16.27 12.31
N PRO A 6 -9.07 -16.29 10.97
CA PRO A 6 -8.14 -17.12 10.20
C PRO A 6 -6.73 -16.57 10.10
N TYR A 7 -6.48 -15.32 10.51
CA TYR A 7 -5.21 -14.61 10.36
C TYR A 7 -4.51 -14.46 11.70
N ASP A 8 -3.18 -14.58 11.69
CA ASP A 8 -2.33 -14.43 12.86
C ASP A 8 -1.73 -13.02 12.98
N ALA A 9 -1.83 -12.21 11.92
CA ALA A 9 -1.39 -10.81 11.94
C ALA A 9 -2.20 -9.92 10.99
N LEU A 10 -2.18 -8.60 11.29
CA LEU A 10 -2.58 -7.53 10.38
C LEU A 10 -1.33 -6.74 9.95
N LEU A 11 -1.15 -6.55 8.65
CA LEU A 11 -0.14 -5.69 8.07
C LEU A 11 -0.86 -4.46 7.50
N LEU A 12 -0.90 -3.37 8.27
CA LEU A 12 -1.72 -2.20 8.02
C LEU A 12 -0.91 -1.12 7.30
N ASP A 13 -1.39 -0.62 6.17
CA ASP A 13 -0.97 0.68 5.68
C ASP A 13 -1.42 1.80 6.63
N LEU A 14 -0.85 2.99 6.49
CA LEU A 14 -1.10 4.13 7.37
C LEU A 14 -1.99 5.20 6.72
N ASP A 15 -1.50 5.84 5.65
CA ASP A 15 -2.15 7.01 5.05
C ASP A 15 -3.36 6.60 4.21
N GLY A 16 -4.56 6.91 4.65
CA GLY A 16 -5.81 6.48 4.02
C GLY A 16 -6.42 5.21 4.62
N THR A 17 -5.68 4.51 5.48
CA THR A 17 -6.10 3.27 6.15
C THR A 17 -6.27 3.48 7.66
N VAL A 18 -5.23 3.97 8.33
CA VAL A 18 -5.23 4.22 9.79
C VAL A 18 -5.49 5.69 10.10
N TRP A 19 -4.88 6.59 9.36
CA TRP A 19 -5.03 8.04 9.51
C TRP A 19 -5.16 8.77 8.18
N ALA A 20 -5.69 10.01 8.25
CA ALA A 20 -5.72 10.96 7.13
C ALA A 20 -5.69 12.38 7.67
N GLY A 21 -4.95 13.30 7.03
CA GLY A 21 -4.92 14.71 7.41
C GLY A 21 -4.47 14.97 8.85
N GLY A 22 -3.66 14.07 9.43
CA GLY A 22 -3.14 14.19 10.80
C GLY A 22 -4.04 13.63 11.90
N GLY A 23 -5.22 13.10 11.60
CA GLY A 23 -6.14 12.46 12.54
C GLY A 23 -6.41 11.00 12.20
N ALA A 24 -6.91 10.23 13.19
CA ALA A 24 -7.35 8.86 12.95
C ALA A 24 -8.55 8.81 11.98
N ILE A 25 -8.56 7.83 11.10
CA ILE A 25 -9.76 7.49 10.33
C ILE A 25 -10.82 6.94 11.30
N PRO A 26 -12.11 7.30 11.12
CA PRO A 26 -13.18 6.78 11.96
C PRO A 26 -13.13 5.25 12.07
N TYR A 27 -13.32 4.76 13.28
CA TYR A 27 -13.32 3.31 13.60
C TYR A 27 -11.95 2.61 13.54
N ALA A 28 -10.87 3.27 13.12
CA ALA A 28 -9.56 2.63 13.01
C ALA A 28 -9.01 2.25 14.39
N VAL A 29 -8.96 3.20 15.32
CA VAL A 29 -8.29 3.02 16.61
C VAL A 29 -8.93 1.90 17.44
N GLU A 30 -10.25 1.94 17.64
CA GLU A 30 -10.95 0.94 18.43
C GLU A 30 -10.88 -0.46 17.84
N ASN A 31 -10.93 -0.57 16.50
CA ASN A 31 -10.92 -1.89 15.85
C ASN A 31 -9.53 -2.50 15.78
N ILE A 32 -8.49 -1.70 15.58
CA ILE A 32 -7.09 -2.17 15.61
C ILE A 32 -6.70 -2.60 17.04
N ASN A 33 -6.99 -1.78 18.05
CA ASN A 33 -6.70 -2.12 19.45
C ASN A 33 -7.45 -3.40 19.90
N ALA A 34 -8.69 -3.59 19.46
CA ALA A 34 -9.43 -4.82 19.73
C ALA A 34 -8.80 -6.06 19.07
N CYS A 35 -8.23 -5.92 17.87
CA CYS A 35 -7.48 -7.00 17.21
C CYS A 35 -6.21 -7.35 18.00
N ALA A 36 -5.43 -6.34 18.40
CA ALA A 36 -4.23 -6.53 19.20
C ALA A 36 -4.54 -7.24 20.52
N ALA A 37 -5.63 -6.85 21.20
CA ALA A 37 -6.08 -7.50 22.44
C ALA A 37 -6.52 -8.97 22.24
N SER A 38 -6.87 -9.38 21.01
CA SER A 38 -7.28 -10.76 20.68
C SER A 38 -6.11 -11.67 20.24
N GLN A 39 -4.87 -11.29 20.51
CA GLN A 39 -3.62 -11.99 20.14
C GLN A 39 -3.34 -12.04 18.63
N CYS A 40 -3.97 -11.18 17.83
CA CYS A 40 -3.57 -10.94 16.46
C CYS A 40 -2.43 -9.93 16.46
N ALA A 41 -1.27 -10.30 15.94
CA ALA A 41 -0.15 -9.37 15.83
C ALA A 41 -0.51 -8.21 14.89
N VAL A 42 0.01 -7.02 15.16
CA VAL A 42 -0.24 -5.83 14.31
C VAL A 42 1.09 -5.23 13.92
N ALA A 43 1.30 -5.02 12.61
CA ALA A 43 2.39 -4.22 12.10
C ALA A 43 1.87 -3.11 11.18
N TYR A 44 2.53 -1.98 11.24
CA TYR A 44 2.25 -0.80 10.43
C TYR A 44 3.29 -0.69 9.32
N VAL A 45 2.86 -0.80 8.06
CA VAL A 45 3.74 -0.92 6.88
C VAL A 45 3.57 0.30 6.00
N THR A 46 4.53 1.23 6.04
CA THR A 46 4.43 2.51 5.33
C THR A 46 5.53 2.72 4.29
N ASN A 47 5.15 3.25 3.11
CA ASN A 47 6.10 3.70 2.09
C ASN A 47 6.85 4.98 2.48
N ASN A 48 6.43 5.66 3.55
CA ASN A 48 7.07 6.88 3.99
C ASN A 48 8.46 6.58 4.60
N ALA A 49 9.52 7.08 3.94
CA ALA A 49 10.91 6.93 4.36
C ALA A 49 11.47 8.18 5.07
N SER A 50 10.65 9.24 5.25
CA SER A 50 11.11 10.51 5.84
C SER A 50 11.14 10.50 7.36
N LYS A 51 10.52 9.48 7.99
CA LYS A 51 10.36 9.34 9.43
C LYS A 51 10.84 7.97 9.89
N GLY A 52 11.56 7.98 11.02
CA GLY A 52 11.98 6.73 11.67
C GLY A 52 10.81 6.02 12.38
N PRO A 53 10.98 4.73 12.73
CA PRO A 53 9.96 3.95 13.43
C PRO A 53 9.48 4.58 14.73
N ASP A 54 10.37 5.21 15.50
CA ASP A 54 10.04 5.87 16.77
C ASP A 54 9.07 7.05 16.57
N GLU A 55 9.32 7.89 15.56
CA GLU A 55 8.44 9.02 15.24
C GLU A 55 7.07 8.54 14.76
N VAL A 56 7.03 7.48 13.94
CA VAL A 56 5.77 6.90 13.46
C VAL A 56 4.99 6.29 14.63
N ALA A 57 5.64 5.50 15.49
CA ALA A 57 5.02 4.91 16.68
C ALA A 57 4.48 5.99 17.62
N GLY A 58 5.24 7.07 17.87
CA GLY A 58 4.77 8.21 18.67
C GLY A 58 3.52 8.88 18.10
N LYS A 59 3.39 8.98 16.79
CA LYS A 59 2.16 9.49 16.13
C LYS A 59 0.99 8.53 16.25
N LEU A 60 1.22 7.22 16.12
CA LEU A 60 0.18 6.20 16.33
C LEU A 60 -0.33 6.24 17.77
N GLN A 61 0.56 6.38 18.76
CA GLN A 61 0.20 6.55 20.16
C GLN A 61 -0.59 7.84 20.40
N ALA A 62 -0.22 8.93 19.75
CA ALA A 62 -0.91 10.22 19.90
C ALA A 62 -2.37 10.18 19.42
N ILE A 63 -2.71 9.30 18.48
CA ILE A 63 -4.10 9.07 18.03
C ILE A 63 -4.82 7.97 18.82
N GLY A 64 -4.16 7.32 19.80
CA GLY A 64 -4.75 6.35 20.71
C GLY A 64 -4.50 4.88 20.37
N LEU A 65 -3.57 4.58 19.48
CA LEU A 65 -3.16 3.20 19.17
C LEU A 65 -2.07 2.71 20.13
N GLU A 66 -2.14 1.44 20.50
CA GLU A 66 -1.07 0.74 21.22
C GLU A 66 -0.03 0.28 20.20
N ALA A 67 1.00 1.10 19.95
CA ALA A 67 2.04 0.84 18.97
C ALA A 67 3.44 1.09 19.54
N ASN A 68 4.39 0.22 19.22
CA ASN A 68 5.80 0.36 19.56
C ASN A 68 6.62 0.58 18.28
N PRO A 69 7.85 1.11 18.36
CA PRO A 69 8.73 1.21 17.20
C PRO A 69 8.98 -0.14 16.50
N ALA A 70 8.95 -1.23 17.27
CA ALA A 70 9.10 -2.60 16.74
C ALA A 70 7.93 -3.03 15.83
N ASP A 71 6.74 -2.45 16.00
CA ASP A 71 5.55 -2.74 15.21
C ASP A 71 5.51 -1.97 13.90
N VAL A 72 6.46 -1.04 13.69
CA VAL A 72 6.54 -0.18 12.51
C VAL A 72 7.58 -0.72 11.53
N LEU A 73 7.19 -0.81 10.26
CA LEU A 73 8.07 -1.10 9.15
C LEU A 73 7.96 0.00 8.10
N THR A 74 9.05 0.73 7.90
CA THR A 74 9.17 1.79 6.90
C THR A 74 9.87 1.27 5.64
N SER A 75 9.61 1.90 4.52
CA SER A 75 10.34 1.59 3.27
C SER A 75 11.84 1.90 3.37
N ALA A 76 12.26 2.78 4.27
CA ALA A 76 13.68 3.01 4.58
C ALA A 76 14.34 1.78 5.20
N GLN A 77 13.68 1.14 6.18
CA GLN A 77 14.19 -0.12 6.78
C GLN A 77 14.28 -1.23 5.73
N ALA A 78 13.25 -1.39 4.90
CA ALA A 78 13.26 -2.37 3.82
C ALA A 78 14.39 -2.10 2.80
N ALA A 79 14.67 -0.83 2.48
CA ALA A 79 15.76 -0.46 1.59
C ALA A 79 17.15 -0.78 2.19
N VAL A 80 17.32 -0.65 3.51
CA VAL A 80 18.55 -1.08 4.19
C VAL A 80 18.74 -2.60 4.11
N VAL A 81 17.68 -3.37 4.36
CA VAL A 81 17.72 -4.85 4.21
C VAL A 81 18.03 -5.23 2.76
N LEU A 82 17.48 -4.51 1.79
CA LEU A 82 17.80 -4.72 0.38
C LEU A 82 19.27 -4.41 0.09
N ALA A 83 19.84 -3.33 0.65
CA ALA A 83 21.25 -2.97 0.49
C ALA A 83 22.20 -4.05 1.04
N GLN A 84 21.84 -4.76 2.12
CA GLN A 84 22.63 -5.87 2.68
C GLN A 84 22.78 -7.06 1.73
N ARG A 85 21.89 -7.18 0.71
CA ARG A 85 22.04 -8.18 -0.35
C ARG A 85 23.11 -7.82 -1.38
N HIS A 86 23.46 -6.54 -1.47
CA HIS A 86 24.36 -5.98 -2.48
C HIS A 86 25.72 -5.55 -1.92
N ALA A 87 25.82 -5.31 -0.60
CA ALA A 87 27.06 -4.86 0.03
C ALA A 87 27.24 -5.48 1.43
N GLN A 88 28.50 -5.68 1.82
CA GLN A 88 28.84 -6.21 3.15
C GLN A 88 28.93 -5.08 4.18
N PRO A 89 28.79 -5.37 5.49
CA PRO A 89 29.05 -4.40 6.54
C PRO A 89 30.43 -3.73 6.38
N GLY A 90 30.50 -2.44 6.65
CA GLY A 90 31.68 -1.60 6.43
C GLY A 90 31.80 -1.00 5.03
N ALA A 91 30.93 -1.39 4.08
CA ALA A 91 30.92 -0.76 2.75
C ALA A 91 30.40 0.68 2.81
N ASN A 92 30.93 1.54 1.93
CA ASN A 92 30.47 2.90 1.75
C ASN A 92 29.10 2.90 1.05
N VAL A 93 28.15 3.64 1.59
CA VAL A 93 26.78 3.82 1.07
C VAL A 93 26.48 5.32 0.99
N LEU A 94 26.12 5.79 -0.20
CA LEU A 94 25.65 7.15 -0.40
C LEU A 94 24.13 7.19 -0.18
N VAL A 95 23.67 8.03 0.76
CA VAL A 95 22.26 8.15 1.11
C VAL A 95 21.74 9.51 0.66
N VAL A 96 20.82 9.48 -0.31
CA VAL A 96 19.95 10.62 -0.64
C VAL A 96 18.66 10.43 0.14
N GLY A 97 18.49 11.10 1.28
CA GLY A 97 17.35 10.87 2.16
C GLY A 97 17.46 11.65 3.47
N ALA A 98 16.46 11.44 4.34
CA ALA A 98 16.40 12.05 5.66
C ALA A 98 17.52 11.51 6.58
N ASP A 99 17.83 12.24 7.65
CA ASP A 99 18.87 11.83 8.61
C ASP A 99 18.50 10.53 9.33
N SER A 100 17.22 10.29 9.61
CA SER A 100 16.75 9.01 10.15
C SER A 100 17.06 7.82 9.23
N PHE A 101 17.06 8.01 7.91
CA PHE A 101 17.45 6.97 6.97
C PHE A 101 18.96 6.72 7.02
N LYS A 102 19.78 7.80 7.15
CA LYS A 102 21.24 7.66 7.33
C LYS A 102 21.59 6.93 8.62
N GLU A 103 20.81 7.15 9.69
CA GLU A 103 20.99 6.44 10.96
C GLU A 103 20.71 4.94 10.80
N LEU A 104 19.60 4.55 10.16
CA LEU A 104 19.31 3.14 9.87
C LEU A 104 20.43 2.47 9.06
N VAL A 105 21.05 3.19 8.12
CA VAL A 105 22.17 2.67 7.33
C VAL A 105 23.41 2.45 8.19
N ARG A 106 23.71 3.37 9.14
CA ARG A 106 24.83 3.23 10.09
C ARG A 106 24.59 2.09 11.06
N ASP A 107 23.37 1.95 11.59
CA ASP A 107 22.99 0.87 12.53
C ASP A 107 23.09 -0.50 11.87
N ALA A 108 22.89 -0.58 10.56
CA ALA A 108 23.11 -1.79 9.76
C ALA A 108 24.60 -2.10 9.49
N GLY A 109 25.52 -1.29 10.01
CA GLY A 109 26.96 -1.49 9.92
C GLY A 109 27.61 -0.91 8.65
N PHE A 110 26.90 -0.08 7.87
CA PHE A 110 27.45 0.58 6.70
C PHE A 110 28.12 1.93 7.06
N VAL A 111 29.02 2.40 6.19
CA VAL A 111 29.63 3.72 6.28
C VAL A 111 28.86 4.68 5.36
N VAL A 112 28.18 5.67 5.96
CA VAL A 112 27.45 6.67 5.18
C VAL A 112 28.44 7.70 4.65
N VAL A 113 28.41 7.93 3.34
CA VAL A 113 29.23 8.91 2.64
C VAL A 113 28.37 9.92 1.88
N ASP A 114 28.91 11.11 1.61
CA ASP A 114 28.20 12.20 0.94
C ASP A 114 28.74 12.49 -0.47
N SER A 115 29.81 11.83 -0.90
CA SER A 115 30.45 12.04 -2.21
C SER A 115 30.59 10.74 -3.01
N ALA A 116 30.40 10.84 -4.31
CA ALA A 116 30.72 9.78 -5.26
C ALA A 116 32.22 9.45 -5.33
N ASP A 117 33.09 10.34 -4.84
CA ASP A 117 34.53 10.11 -4.80
C ASP A 117 34.97 9.17 -3.68
N ASP A 118 34.09 8.95 -2.70
CA ASP A 118 34.27 7.93 -1.66
C ASP A 118 33.97 6.49 -2.16
N ASN A 119 33.68 6.33 -3.45
CA ASN A 119 33.38 5.07 -4.11
C ASN A 119 32.30 4.23 -3.37
N PRO A 120 31.08 4.77 -3.20
CA PRO A 120 30.01 4.00 -2.56
C PRO A 120 29.64 2.76 -3.40
N ALA A 121 29.46 1.63 -2.70
CA ALA A 121 28.98 0.40 -3.33
C ALA A 121 27.49 0.48 -3.69
N VAL A 122 26.72 1.24 -2.90
CA VAL A 122 25.26 1.39 -3.03
C VAL A 122 24.89 2.87 -2.92
N VAL A 123 23.92 3.28 -3.72
CA VAL A 123 23.16 4.53 -3.56
C VAL A 123 21.77 4.15 -3.05
N LEU A 124 21.41 4.64 -1.87
CA LEU A 124 20.07 4.54 -1.28
C LEU A 124 19.33 5.87 -1.45
N HIS A 125 18.17 5.84 -2.14
CA HIS A 125 17.39 7.04 -2.42
C HIS A 125 16.03 6.96 -1.69
N GLY A 126 15.83 7.85 -0.73
CA GLY A 126 14.60 8.06 0.02
C GLY A 126 14.21 9.52 0.05
N HIS A 127 13.00 9.78 0.55
CA HIS A 127 12.45 11.14 0.57
C HIS A 127 13.16 12.03 1.61
N ASN A 128 13.50 13.25 1.19
CA ASN A 128 13.86 14.36 2.05
C ASN A 128 13.46 15.67 1.34
N PRO A 129 12.66 16.55 1.98
CA PRO A 129 12.26 17.83 1.37
C PRO A 129 13.42 18.75 1.04
N ASP A 130 14.57 18.59 1.71
CA ASP A 130 15.79 19.39 1.50
C ASP A 130 16.71 18.78 0.43
N THR A 131 16.30 17.71 -0.26
CA THR A 131 17.05 17.12 -1.37
C THR A 131 17.15 18.12 -2.52
N GLY A 132 18.36 18.48 -2.88
CA GLY A 132 18.63 19.43 -3.97
C GLY A 132 19.48 18.84 -5.07
N TRP A 133 19.79 19.67 -6.07
CA TRP A 133 20.57 19.30 -7.25
C TRP A 133 21.91 18.63 -6.88
N ARG A 134 22.57 19.10 -5.81
CA ARG A 134 23.88 18.58 -5.39
C ARG A 134 23.81 17.11 -4.99
N GLN A 135 22.87 16.75 -4.11
CA GLN A 135 22.70 15.35 -3.66
C GLN A 135 22.31 14.43 -4.81
N LEU A 136 21.40 14.89 -5.70
CA LEU A 136 21.00 14.11 -6.88
C LEU A 136 22.17 13.93 -7.85
N SER A 137 23.06 14.92 -7.97
CA SER A 137 24.24 14.84 -8.81
C SER A 137 25.29 13.86 -8.26
N GLU A 138 25.55 13.88 -6.95
CA GLU A 138 26.44 12.89 -6.32
C GLU A 138 25.91 11.46 -6.50
N ALA A 139 24.60 11.26 -6.33
CA ALA A 139 23.97 9.97 -6.61
C ALA A 139 24.19 9.54 -8.08
N ALA A 140 23.94 10.44 -9.03
CA ALA A 140 24.13 10.15 -10.44
C ALA A 140 25.58 9.81 -10.80
N LEU A 141 26.56 10.52 -10.20
CA LEU A 141 27.98 10.24 -10.37
C LEU A 141 28.36 8.88 -9.80
N ALA A 142 27.87 8.53 -8.61
CA ALA A 142 28.13 7.25 -7.97
C ALA A 142 27.55 6.07 -8.80
N ILE A 143 26.30 6.20 -9.27
CA ILE A 143 25.65 5.21 -10.13
C ILE A 143 26.43 5.01 -11.44
N ARG A 144 26.90 6.07 -12.07
CA ARG A 144 27.75 6.00 -13.27
C ARG A 144 29.10 5.34 -13.03
N LYS A 145 29.61 5.39 -11.80
CA LYS A 145 30.83 4.67 -11.36
C LYS A 145 30.56 3.19 -11.03
N GLY A 146 29.30 2.74 -11.08
CA GLY A 146 28.91 1.34 -10.88
C GLY A 146 28.29 1.04 -9.52
N ALA A 147 27.95 2.03 -8.70
CA ALA A 147 27.18 1.82 -7.49
C ALA A 147 25.80 1.24 -7.79
N VAL A 148 25.33 0.26 -7.01
CA VAL A 148 23.99 -0.28 -7.11
C VAL A 148 22.98 0.81 -6.71
N TYR A 149 21.95 1.01 -7.53
CA TYR A 149 20.93 2.01 -7.28
C TYR A 149 19.68 1.39 -6.67
N LEU A 150 19.34 1.78 -5.45
CA LEU A 150 18.19 1.31 -4.69
C LEU A 150 17.33 2.50 -4.25
N ALA A 151 16.01 2.34 -4.29
CA ALA A 151 15.06 3.34 -3.80
C ALA A 151 14.21 2.79 -2.67
N SER A 152 13.93 3.62 -1.67
CA SER A 152 13.01 3.25 -0.59
C SER A 152 11.59 3.06 -1.13
N ASN A 153 11.13 3.94 -2.01
CA ASN A 153 9.85 3.86 -2.71
C ASN A 153 9.90 4.65 -4.02
N LEU A 154 8.88 4.47 -4.88
CA LEU A 154 8.75 5.17 -6.16
C LEU A 154 7.48 6.03 -6.23
N ASP A 155 6.92 6.43 -5.09
CA ASP A 155 5.73 7.27 -5.02
C ASP A 155 6.03 8.63 -5.66
N SER A 156 5.36 8.94 -6.77
CA SER A 156 5.60 10.18 -7.52
C SER A 156 5.12 11.43 -6.79
N THR A 157 4.14 11.28 -5.90
CA THR A 157 3.56 12.35 -5.10
C THR A 157 3.54 12.00 -3.62
N LEU A 158 3.51 13.04 -2.78
CA LEU A 158 3.38 12.94 -1.33
C LEU A 158 2.15 13.75 -0.89
N PRO A 159 1.14 13.13 -0.26
CA PRO A 159 0.02 13.87 0.33
C PRO A 159 0.49 14.81 1.45
N ALA A 160 0.07 16.06 1.43
CA ALA A 160 0.36 17.06 2.43
C ALA A 160 -0.86 18.00 2.63
N GLU A 161 -0.86 18.82 3.68
CA GLU A 161 -1.97 19.74 3.99
C GLU A 161 -2.36 20.67 2.83
N ARG A 162 -1.38 21.07 2.00
CA ARG A 162 -1.58 21.96 0.84
C ARG A 162 -1.93 21.23 -0.45
N GLY A 163 -2.07 19.90 -0.44
CA GLY A 163 -2.31 19.06 -1.61
C GLY A 163 -1.14 18.11 -1.89
N PHE A 164 -1.13 17.53 -3.09
CA PHE A 164 -0.07 16.60 -3.49
C PHE A 164 1.23 17.36 -3.78
N MET A 165 2.29 17.01 -3.05
CA MET A 165 3.65 17.52 -3.26
C MET A 165 4.50 16.50 -4.02
N VAL A 166 5.70 16.90 -4.42
CA VAL A 166 6.68 16.03 -5.09
C VAL A 166 7.10 14.89 -4.15
N GLY A 167 6.87 13.66 -4.57
CA GLY A 167 7.26 12.45 -3.85
C GLY A 167 8.68 11.98 -4.22
N ASN A 168 9.16 10.95 -3.51
CA ASN A 168 10.47 10.36 -3.74
C ASN A 168 10.66 9.87 -5.17
N GLY A 169 9.63 9.22 -5.75
CA GLY A 169 9.68 8.69 -7.11
C GLY A 169 9.96 9.74 -8.18
N SER A 170 9.51 10.99 -7.99
CA SER A 170 9.84 12.09 -8.91
C SER A 170 11.31 12.48 -8.84
N MET A 171 11.94 12.47 -7.67
CA MET A 171 13.38 12.71 -7.51
C MET A 171 14.20 11.53 -8.05
N VAL A 172 13.74 10.31 -7.81
CA VAL A 172 14.29 9.09 -8.42
C VAL A 172 14.24 9.17 -9.93
N ALA A 173 13.12 9.61 -10.52
CA ALA A 173 12.96 9.76 -11.96
C ALA A 173 13.98 10.76 -12.55
N ALA A 174 14.31 11.83 -11.84
CA ALA A 174 15.36 12.77 -12.27
C ALA A 174 16.73 12.10 -12.35
N VAL A 175 17.12 11.29 -11.36
CA VAL A 175 18.39 10.55 -11.36
C VAL A 175 18.37 9.44 -12.43
N THR A 176 17.25 8.71 -12.56
CA THR A 176 17.05 7.70 -13.61
C THR A 176 17.19 8.30 -15.00
N ASN A 177 16.57 9.44 -15.25
CA ASN A 177 16.71 10.15 -16.54
C ASN A 177 18.15 10.58 -16.82
N ALA A 178 18.89 11.00 -15.80
CA ALA A 178 20.29 11.42 -15.94
C ALA A 178 21.25 10.24 -16.18
N THR A 179 20.98 9.07 -15.61
CA THR A 179 21.89 7.91 -15.61
C THR A 179 21.50 6.82 -16.59
N GLY A 180 20.22 6.71 -16.94
CA GLY A 180 19.62 5.58 -17.64
C GLY A 180 19.40 4.33 -16.76
N VAL A 181 19.69 4.41 -15.45
CA VAL A 181 19.57 3.29 -14.51
C VAL A 181 18.30 3.42 -13.70
N VAL A 182 17.44 2.40 -13.76
CA VAL A 182 16.23 2.29 -12.94
C VAL A 182 16.59 1.60 -11.63
N PRO A 183 16.24 2.14 -10.46
CA PRO A 183 16.55 1.49 -9.19
C PRO A 183 15.66 0.27 -8.94
N GLU A 184 16.17 -0.67 -8.15
CA GLU A 184 15.32 -1.63 -7.44
C GLU A 184 14.65 -0.91 -6.26
N ALA A 185 13.32 -1.04 -6.13
CA ALA A 185 12.56 -0.39 -5.08
C ALA A 185 12.23 -1.38 -3.94
N ALA A 186 12.46 -0.96 -2.71
CA ALA A 186 12.18 -1.76 -1.52
C ALA A 186 10.73 -1.64 -1.06
N GLY A 187 10.08 -0.49 -1.34
CA GLY A 187 8.72 -0.18 -0.92
C GLY A 187 7.64 -0.90 -1.73
N LYS A 188 6.40 -0.78 -1.25
CA LYS A 188 5.20 -1.23 -1.95
C LYS A 188 5.12 -0.60 -3.37
N PRO A 189 4.73 -1.31 -4.44
CA PRO A 189 4.10 -2.63 -4.46
C PRO A 189 5.08 -3.82 -4.42
N GLY A 190 6.38 -3.61 -4.19
CA GLY A 190 7.32 -4.71 -4.02
C GLY A 190 6.95 -5.57 -2.80
N ARG A 191 7.04 -6.91 -2.96
CA ARG A 191 6.72 -7.86 -1.89
C ARG A 191 7.64 -7.74 -0.66
N ALA A 192 8.85 -7.16 -0.83
CA ALA A 192 9.93 -7.19 0.15
C ALA A 192 9.52 -6.64 1.53
N MET A 193 8.69 -5.59 1.59
CA MET A 193 8.20 -5.05 2.85
C MET A 193 7.28 -6.04 3.58
N PHE A 194 6.39 -6.71 2.86
CA PHE A 194 5.45 -7.66 3.45
C PHE A 194 6.16 -8.94 3.90
N ASP A 195 7.11 -9.45 3.09
CA ASP A 195 7.97 -10.59 3.48
C ASP A 195 8.77 -10.25 4.76
N LEU A 196 9.35 -9.06 4.83
CA LEU A 196 10.10 -8.60 6.00
C LEU A 196 9.20 -8.42 7.23
N ALA A 197 7.98 -7.91 7.06
CA ALA A 197 7.01 -7.79 8.16
C ALA A 197 6.62 -9.18 8.69
N GLN A 198 6.34 -10.11 7.80
CA GLN A 198 6.00 -11.49 8.16
C GLN A 198 7.14 -12.19 8.92
N GLU A 199 8.37 -12.06 8.43
CA GLU A 199 9.57 -12.60 9.07
C GLU A 199 9.79 -11.99 10.46
N LYS A 200 9.73 -10.66 10.57
CA LYS A 200 9.93 -9.90 11.80
C LYS A 200 8.93 -10.27 12.90
N LEU A 201 7.66 -10.47 12.51
CA LEU A 201 6.61 -10.90 13.43
C LEU A 201 6.62 -12.41 13.73
N GLY A 202 7.27 -13.22 12.91
CA GLY A 202 7.26 -14.68 13.03
C GLY A 202 5.89 -15.30 12.78
N VAL A 203 5.10 -14.69 11.88
CA VAL A 203 3.72 -15.10 11.57
C VAL A 203 3.63 -15.86 10.25
N HIS A 204 2.54 -16.62 10.07
CA HIS A 204 2.39 -17.50 8.91
C HIS A 204 1.27 -17.10 7.95
N LYS A 205 0.22 -16.49 8.47
CA LYS A 205 -0.95 -16.10 7.67
C LYS A 205 -1.39 -14.66 8.00
N PRO A 206 -0.60 -13.66 7.61
CA PRO A 206 -0.99 -12.26 7.78
C PRO A 206 -2.08 -11.86 6.78
N LEU A 207 -2.87 -10.84 7.16
CA LEU A 207 -3.77 -10.11 6.29
C LEU A 207 -3.20 -8.73 6.01
N VAL A 208 -2.97 -8.42 4.74
CA VAL A 208 -2.57 -7.06 4.31
C VAL A 208 -3.80 -6.18 4.22
N VAL A 209 -3.76 -5.00 4.82
CA VAL A 209 -4.87 -4.04 4.82
C VAL A 209 -4.40 -2.70 4.30
N GLY A 210 -5.07 -2.17 3.27
CA GLY A 210 -4.70 -0.89 2.66
C GLY A 210 -5.81 -0.28 1.82
N ASP A 211 -5.62 0.99 1.46
CA ASP A 211 -6.56 1.79 0.66
C ASP A 211 -6.13 1.98 -0.80
N ARG A 212 -4.90 1.54 -1.16
CA ARG A 212 -4.36 1.73 -2.50
C ARG A 212 -4.17 0.39 -3.22
N LEU A 213 -4.77 0.29 -4.40
CA LEU A 213 -4.65 -0.90 -5.24
C LEU A 213 -3.26 -1.05 -5.85
N ASP A 214 -2.63 0.06 -6.23
CA ASP A 214 -1.34 0.11 -6.91
C ASP A 214 -0.13 -0.12 -6.00
N THR A 215 -0.29 -0.04 -4.69
CA THR A 215 0.78 -0.24 -3.70
C THR A 215 0.45 -1.34 -2.70
N ASP A 216 -0.55 -1.15 -1.84
CA ASP A 216 -0.85 -2.06 -0.73
C ASP A 216 -1.36 -3.42 -1.23
N ILE A 217 -2.38 -3.35 -2.07
CA ILE A 217 -3.03 -4.55 -2.60
C ILE A 217 -2.08 -5.28 -3.56
N ALA A 218 -1.47 -4.56 -4.50
CA ALA A 218 -0.51 -5.15 -5.43
C ALA A 218 0.67 -5.78 -4.70
N GLY A 219 1.17 -5.15 -3.64
CA GLY A 219 2.26 -5.68 -2.83
C GLY A 219 1.87 -6.92 -2.03
N GLY A 220 0.68 -6.94 -1.43
CA GLY A 220 0.12 -8.10 -0.74
C GLY A 220 -0.09 -9.29 -1.69
N VAL A 221 -0.67 -9.03 -2.87
CA VAL A 221 -0.84 -10.04 -3.94
C VAL A 221 0.53 -10.58 -4.39
N ALA A 222 1.51 -9.71 -4.63
CA ALA A 222 2.86 -10.12 -5.01
C ALA A 222 3.57 -10.96 -3.93
N ALA A 223 3.24 -10.73 -2.64
CA ALA A 223 3.72 -11.52 -1.52
C ALA A 223 2.95 -12.84 -1.33
N GLY A 224 1.85 -13.05 -2.06
CA GLY A 224 0.99 -14.24 -1.93
C GLY A 224 0.12 -14.20 -0.67
N MET A 225 -0.15 -13.04 -0.14
CA MET A 225 -0.96 -12.82 1.07
C MET A 225 -2.40 -12.43 0.69
N ASP A 226 -3.37 -12.80 1.53
CA ASP A 226 -4.72 -12.27 1.44
C ASP A 226 -4.71 -10.76 1.73
N THR A 227 -5.58 -10.03 1.00
CA THR A 227 -5.63 -8.57 1.08
C THR A 227 -7.03 -8.07 1.37
N LEU A 228 -7.15 -7.06 2.23
CA LEU A 228 -8.38 -6.33 2.53
C LEU A 228 -8.22 -4.89 2.04
N HIS A 229 -8.99 -4.52 1.03
CA HIS A 229 -9.06 -3.14 0.58
C HIS A 229 -10.13 -2.38 1.37
N VAL A 230 -9.77 -1.21 1.93
CA VAL A 230 -10.69 -0.28 2.58
C VAL A 230 -10.92 0.96 1.73
N LEU A 231 -12.18 1.42 1.69
CA LEU A 231 -12.62 2.54 0.83
C LEU A 231 -12.49 3.90 1.54
N THR A 232 -11.55 4.01 2.47
CA THR A 232 -11.33 5.20 3.29
C THR A 232 -10.27 6.16 2.73
N GLY A 233 -9.61 5.77 1.61
CA GLY A 233 -8.48 6.54 1.08
C GLY A 233 -8.54 6.75 -0.45
N VAL A 234 -7.47 6.38 -1.15
CA VAL A 234 -7.20 6.80 -2.54
C VAL A 234 -8.00 6.03 -3.58
N SER A 235 -8.03 4.68 -3.47
CA SER A 235 -8.64 3.85 -4.52
C SER A 235 -10.10 3.58 -4.25
N GLY A 236 -10.97 4.29 -4.95
CA GLY A 236 -12.43 4.14 -4.83
C GLY A 236 -13.02 3.06 -5.76
N PRO A 237 -14.36 2.96 -5.82
CA PRO A 237 -15.09 1.94 -6.60
C PRO A 237 -14.68 1.87 -8.08
N ARG A 238 -14.42 3.00 -8.73
CA ARG A 238 -13.96 3.02 -10.14
C ARG A 238 -12.63 2.30 -10.33
N ALA A 239 -11.67 2.57 -9.44
CA ALA A 239 -10.37 1.93 -9.49
C ALA A 239 -10.51 0.40 -9.32
N LEU A 240 -11.37 -0.05 -8.39
CA LEU A 240 -11.66 -1.48 -8.20
C LEU A 240 -12.25 -2.12 -9.46
N ILE A 241 -13.22 -1.47 -10.11
CA ILE A 241 -13.87 -2.00 -11.32
C ILE A 241 -12.84 -2.21 -12.44
N SER A 242 -11.88 -1.29 -12.59
CA SER A 242 -10.83 -1.33 -13.62
C SER A 242 -9.53 -2.00 -13.16
N ALA A 243 -9.52 -2.62 -11.96
CA ALA A 243 -8.31 -3.17 -11.37
C ALA A 243 -7.71 -4.30 -12.21
N GLN A 244 -6.40 -4.19 -12.49
CA GLN A 244 -5.63 -5.27 -13.10
C GLN A 244 -5.52 -6.45 -12.11
N MET A 245 -5.21 -7.64 -12.62
CA MET A 245 -5.20 -8.87 -11.82
C MET A 245 -4.33 -8.74 -10.56
N GLU A 246 -3.18 -8.10 -10.68
CA GLU A 246 -2.22 -7.89 -9.59
C GLU A 246 -2.70 -6.89 -8.53
N GLN A 247 -3.77 -6.16 -8.82
CA GLN A 247 -4.35 -5.11 -7.97
C GLN A 247 -5.73 -5.48 -7.41
N ARG A 248 -6.16 -6.73 -7.61
CA ARG A 248 -7.48 -7.19 -7.15
C ARG A 248 -7.40 -7.69 -5.72
N PRO A 249 -8.05 -7.03 -4.76
CA PRO A 249 -8.04 -7.48 -3.37
C PRO A 249 -8.86 -8.76 -3.17
N THR A 250 -8.47 -9.54 -2.16
CA THR A 250 -9.25 -10.72 -1.72
C THR A 250 -10.59 -10.27 -1.12
N PHE A 251 -10.56 -9.19 -0.31
CA PHE A 251 -11.72 -8.65 0.40
C PHE A 251 -11.83 -7.14 0.22
N ILE A 252 -13.06 -6.63 0.33
CA ILE A 252 -13.35 -5.20 0.20
C ILE A 252 -14.28 -4.79 1.33
N ALA A 253 -13.95 -3.69 2.02
CA ALA A 253 -14.77 -3.11 3.08
C ALA A 253 -14.86 -1.58 2.97
N GLU A 254 -15.87 -0.98 3.59
CA GLU A 254 -15.95 0.47 3.70
C GLU A 254 -14.81 1.03 4.53
N ASP A 255 -14.58 0.41 5.71
CA ASP A 255 -13.60 0.82 6.70
C ASP A 255 -13.21 -0.35 7.62
N LEU A 256 -12.44 -0.06 8.67
CA LEU A 256 -11.89 -1.05 9.60
C LEU A 256 -12.90 -1.62 10.62
N ARG A 257 -14.18 -1.21 10.64
CA ARG A 257 -15.22 -1.86 11.48
C ARG A 257 -15.35 -3.34 11.18
N VAL A 258 -15.05 -3.74 9.96
CA VAL A 258 -15.12 -5.12 9.52
C VAL A 258 -14.21 -6.05 10.32
N LEU A 259 -13.10 -5.58 10.85
CA LEU A 259 -12.11 -6.39 11.58
C LEU A 259 -12.71 -7.08 12.82
N ASN A 260 -13.65 -6.42 13.50
CA ASN A 260 -14.31 -6.91 14.72
C ASN A 260 -15.77 -7.28 14.53
N SER A 261 -16.29 -7.22 13.31
CA SER A 261 -17.66 -7.61 13.05
C SER A 261 -17.82 -9.11 13.30
N CYS A 262 -18.75 -9.47 14.20
CA CYS A 262 -19.15 -10.85 14.47
C CYS A 262 -20.06 -11.44 13.38
N ALA A 263 -20.43 -10.63 12.40
CA ALA A 263 -21.42 -10.97 11.40
C ALA A 263 -20.74 -11.44 10.12
N GLY A 264 -20.68 -12.73 9.96
CA GLY A 264 -20.60 -13.28 8.63
C GLY A 264 -19.30 -14.00 8.28
N ASP A 265 -19.47 -14.85 7.34
CA ASP A 265 -18.45 -15.55 6.60
C ASP A 265 -17.62 -14.52 5.78
N PHE A 266 -16.31 -14.69 5.71
CA PHE A 266 -15.42 -13.94 4.82
C PHE A 266 -15.90 -13.88 3.37
N SER A 267 -16.64 -14.90 2.93
CA SER A 267 -17.26 -14.92 1.61
C SER A 267 -18.13 -13.68 1.33
N SER A 268 -18.72 -13.09 2.37
CA SER A 268 -19.52 -11.87 2.23
C SER A 268 -18.69 -10.60 1.91
N LEU A 269 -17.36 -10.64 2.11
CA LEU A 269 -16.44 -9.52 1.80
C LEU A 269 -15.79 -9.66 0.43
N ALA A 270 -15.82 -10.87 -0.15
CA ALA A 270 -15.27 -11.13 -1.47
C ALA A 270 -16.24 -10.71 -2.59
N PRO A 271 -15.73 -10.43 -3.79
CA PRO A 271 -16.58 -10.23 -4.97
C PRO A 271 -17.45 -11.46 -5.28
N ALA A 272 -18.75 -11.30 -5.15
CA ALA A 272 -19.75 -12.30 -5.45
C ALA A 272 -21.12 -11.64 -5.59
N ALA A 273 -22.10 -12.31 -6.18
CA ALA A 273 -23.48 -11.84 -6.20
C ALA A 273 -24.04 -11.76 -4.78
N GLN A 274 -24.48 -10.58 -4.34
CA GLN A 274 -24.87 -10.28 -2.97
C GLN A 274 -26.10 -9.36 -2.93
N GLY A 275 -26.78 -9.32 -1.79
CA GLY A 275 -27.88 -8.37 -1.54
C GLY A 275 -29.05 -8.49 -2.53
N GLY A 276 -29.23 -9.63 -3.20
CA GLY A 276 -30.24 -9.80 -4.24
C GLY A 276 -29.91 -9.06 -5.54
N PHE A 277 -28.69 -8.56 -5.71
CA PHE A 277 -28.20 -8.01 -6.98
C PHE A 277 -27.72 -9.11 -7.90
N THR A 278 -27.88 -8.86 -9.21
CA THR A 278 -27.27 -9.62 -10.32
C THR A 278 -26.54 -8.67 -11.24
N ALA A 279 -25.46 -9.13 -11.84
CA ALA A 279 -24.73 -8.35 -12.83
C ALA A 279 -24.41 -9.24 -14.04
N GLU A 280 -24.48 -8.67 -15.24
CA GLU A 280 -24.15 -9.36 -16.48
C GLU A 280 -23.50 -8.42 -17.49
N VAL A 281 -22.75 -8.98 -18.43
CA VAL A 281 -22.19 -8.23 -19.55
C VAL A 281 -23.26 -8.00 -20.60
N GLU A 282 -23.64 -6.74 -20.81
CA GLU A 282 -24.58 -6.36 -21.87
C GLU A 282 -23.86 -6.22 -23.24
N GLN A 283 -22.66 -5.63 -23.21
CA GLN A 283 -21.88 -5.38 -24.41
C GLN A 283 -20.40 -5.50 -24.13
N GLN A 284 -19.67 -6.15 -25.05
CA GLN A 284 -18.21 -6.19 -25.04
C GLN A 284 -17.68 -5.86 -26.42
N THR A 285 -16.80 -4.86 -26.52
CA THR A 285 -16.16 -4.40 -27.76
C THR A 285 -14.67 -4.24 -27.54
N ALA A 286 -13.92 -3.94 -28.60
CA ALA A 286 -12.50 -3.62 -28.48
C ALA A 286 -12.24 -2.37 -27.60
N ASP A 287 -13.20 -1.45 -27.53
CA ASP A 287 -13.05 -0.18 -26.82
C ASP A 287 -13.48 -0.26 -25.34
N GLY A 288 -14.26 -1.29 -24.95
CA GLY A 288 -14.69 -1.42 -23.55
C GLY A 288 -15.83 -2.42 -23.35
N VAL A 289 -16.25 -2.51 -22.11
CA VAL A 289 -17.31 -3.42 -21.64
C VAL A 289 -18.39 -2.62 -20.93
N VAL A 290 -19.66 -2.98 -21.18
CA VAL A 290 -20.82 -2.49 -20.43
C VAL A 290 -21.33 -3.62 -19.56
N ILE A 291 -21.39 -3.39 -18.25
CA ILE A 291 -22.00 -4.32 -17.27
C ILE A 291 -23.30 -3.71 -16.79
N VAL A 292 -24.37 -4.50 -16.80
CA VAL A 292 -25.68 -4.11 -16.26
C VAL A 292 -25.86 -4.75 -14.89
N LEU A 293 -26.12 -3.92 -13.90
CA LEU A 293 -26.51 -4.29 -12.55
C LEU A 293 -28.03 -4.21 -12.41
N ASP A 294 -28.65 -5.29 -11.93
CA ASP A 294 -30.09 -5.37 -11.72
C ASP A 294 -30.43 -5.92 -10.32
N GLY A 295 -31.73 -5.83 -9.95
CA GLY A 295 -32.25 -6.33 -8.69
C GLY A 295 -31.89 -5.45 -7.49
N GLY A 296 -31.58 -6.13 -6.39
CA GLY A 296 -31.30 -5.56 -5.07
C GLY A 296 -32.49 -5.66 -4.11
N ASN A 297 -32.25 -6.23 -2.93
CA ASN A 297 -33.23 -6.26 -1.83
C ASN A 297 -33.40 -4.86 -1.23
N ALA A 298 -34.47 -4.64 -0.46
CA ALA A 298 -34.77 -3.33 0.12
C ALA A 298 -33.71 -2.83 1.13
N ASP A 299 -33.00 -3.73 1.76
CA ASP A 299 -31.91 -3.51 2.73
C ASP A 299 -30.50 -3.70 2.14
N ALA A 300 -30.42 -3.92 0.82
CA ALA A 300 -29.15 -4.14 0.15
C ALA A 300 -28.26 -2.87 0.16
N THR A 301 -26.97 -3.07 0.42
CA THR A 301 -26.01 -1.98 0.48
C THR A 301 -25.36 -1.70 -0.88
N TRP A 302 -24.88 -0.48 -1.06
CA TRP A 302 -24.12 -0.12 -2.26
C TRP A 302 -22.83 -0.94 -2.41
N LEU A 303 -22.23 -1.39 -1.31
CA LEU A 303 -21.03 -2.23 -1.31
C LEU A 303 -21.33 -3.66 -1.79
N GLN A 304 -22.50 -4.21 -1.47
CA GLN A 304 -22.96 -5.50 -2.03
C GLN A 304 -23.16 -5.39 -3.55
N ALA A 305 -23.75 -4.28 -4.01
CA ALA A 305 -23.87 -3.98 -5.44
C ALA A 305 -22.48 -3.90 -6.12
N LEU A 306 -21.52 -3.20 -5.51
CA LEU A 306 -20.14 -3.12 -6.02
C LEU A 306 -19.50 -4.51 -6.12
N ARG A 307 -19.53 -5.30 -5.06
CA ARG A 307 -18.97 -6.68 -5.06
C ARG A 307 -19.61 -7.57 -6.11
N THR A 308 -20.92 -7.39 -6.36
CA THR A 308 -21.63 -8.11 -7.44
C THR A 308 -21.08 -7.72 -8.81
N VAL A 309 -20.89 -6.42 -9.08
CA VAL A 309 -20.28 -5.95 -10.34
C VAL A 309 -18.86 -6.46 -10.49
N LEU A 310 -18.06 -6.41 -9.41
CA LEU A 310 -16.66 -6.86 -9.43
C LEU A 310 -16.54 -8.35 -9.74
N SER A 311 -17.50 -9.20 -9.29
CA SER A 311 -17.47 -10.62 -9.61
C SER A 311 -17.59 -10.90 -11.12
N VAL A 312 -18.26 -10.03 -11.86
CA VAL A 312 -18.37 -10.09 -13.32
C VAL A 312 -17.18 -9.39 -13.98
N ALA A 313 -16.86 -8.17 -13.57
CA ALA A 313 -15.76 -7.40 -14.15
C ALA A 313 -14.42 -8.14 -14.07
N TRP A 314 -14.15 -8.83 -12.96
CA TRP A 314 -12.88 -9.54 -12.75
C TRP A 314 -12.85 -10.94 -13.37
N SER A 315 -13.99 -11.46 -13.83
CA SER A 315 -14.04 -12.70 -14.62
C SER A 315 -13.75 -12.50 -16.11
N LEU A 316 -13.71 -11.23 -16.57
CA LEU A 316 -13.46 -10.92 -17.98
C LEU A 316 -12.02 -11.21 -18.38
N GLU A 317 -11.87 -11.88 -19.50
CA GLU A 317 -10.56 -12.08 -20.12
C GLU A 317 -10.03 -10.76 -20.72
N GLY A 318 -8.71 -10.55 -20.64
CA GLY A 318 -8.05 -9.39 -21.23
C GLY A 318 -8.10 -8.11 -20.40
N ALA A 319 -8.66 -8.14 -19.20
CA ALA A 319 -8.72 -7.01 -18.25
C ALA A 319 -9.05 -5.66 -18.96
N PRO A 320 -10.29 -5.47 -19.47
CA PRO A 320 -10.67 -4.27 -20.21
C PRO A 320 -10.42 -3.02 -19.37
N THR A 321 -9.80 -2.02 -19.98
CA THR A 321 -9.44 -0.76 -19.29
C THR A 321 -10.63 0.19 -19.12
N ILE A 322 -11.68 0.01 -19.90
CA ILE A 322 -12.90 0.82 -19.84
C ILE A 322 -14.07 -0.09 -19.54
N ILE A 323 -14.63 0.06 -18.34
CA ILE A 323 -15.84 -0.66 -17.91
C ILE A 323 -16.89 0.40 -17.53
N ASP A 324 -17.99 0.43 -18.26
CA ASP A 324 -19.19 1.20 -17.92
C ASP A 324 -20.17 0.33 -17.13
N VAL A 325 -20.79 0.88 -16.09
CA VAL A 325 -21.78 0.14 -15.28
C VAL A 325 -23.12 0.87 -15.34
N ARG A 326 -24.15 0.16 -15.80
CA ARG A 326 -25.52 0.68 -15.92
C ARG A 326 -26.46 -0.06 -14.98
N SER A 327 -27.55 0.60 -14.62
CA SER A 327 -28.59 0.01 -13.78
C SER A 327 -29.81 -0.37 -14.59
N ALA A 328 -30.39 -1.56 -14.34
CA ALA A 328 -31.68 -1.98 -14.88
C ALA A 328 -32.82 -1.81 -13.87
N SER A 329 -32.55 -1.59 -12.58
CA SER A 329 -33.56 -1.37 -11.54
C SER A 329 -33.32 -0.09 -10.74
N PRO A 330 -34.34 0.49 -10.06
CA PRO A 330 -34.19 1.68 -9.23
C PRO A 330 -33.22 1.47 -8.05
N VAL A 331 -33.22 0.29 -7.44
CA VAL A 331 -32.31 -0.04 -6.32
C VAL A 331 -30.88 -0.10 -6.80
N ALA A 332 -30.60 -0.76 -7.92
CA ALA A 332 -29.30 -0.78 -8.56
C ALA A 332 -28.84 0.64 -8.94
N GLY A 333 -29.73 1.47 -9.48
CA GLY A 333 -29.43 2.86 -9.81
C GLY A 333 -29.05 3.73 -8.62
N THR A 334 -29.68 3.50 -7.46
CA THR A 334 -29.32 4.17 -6.20
C THR A 334 -27.95 3.71 -5.71
N ALA A 335 -27.66 2.42 -5.77
CA ALA A 335 -26.38 1.85 -5.35
C ALA A 335 -25.21 2.40 -6.21
N ILE A 336 -25.36 2.44 -7.53
CA ILE A 336 -24.34 2.96 -8.45
C ILE A 336 -24.04 4.45 -8.19
N LYS A 337 -25.05 5.26 -7.85
CA LYS A 337 -24.85 6.68 -7.52
C LYS A 337 -23.97 6.91 -6.29
N ALA A 338 -23.91 5.96 -5.38
CA ALA A 338 -23.05 6.05 -4.19
C ALA A 338 -21.55 5.82 -4.49
N TRP A 339 -21.21 5.39 -5.70
CA TRP A 339 -19.82 5.14 -6.10
C TRP A 339 -19.11 6.40 -6.64
N TRP A 340 -19.86 7.49 -6.89
CA TRP A 340 -19.35 8.70 -7.55
C TRP A 340 -19.40 9.94 -6.69
#